data_ee87dab9a76c0fcc7e9dda4b41fefe22
#
_entry.id   ee87dab9a76c0fcc7e9dda4b41fefe22
#
_cell.length_a   1.000
_cell.length_b   1.000
_cell.length_c   1.000
_cell.angle_alpha   90.00
_cell.angle_beta   90.00
_cell.angle_gamma   90.00
#
_symmetry.space_group_name_H-M   'P 1'
#
loop_
_entity.id
_entity.type
_entity.pdbx_description
1 polymer ?
#
loop_
_entity_poly.entity_id
_entity_poly.type
_entity_poly.pdbx_seq_one_letter_code
_entity_poly.pdbx_strand_id
1 'polypeptide(L)'
;MAGLAVFIHGMWGTPDVWRNWRAFAEGRGWQTMAPALRHHDAPPLEPPPELGTTSLGDYVADLDAQLRALPEKPVVVGHSMGGLIALLLCARGLASAGVLLTPAPPASVIALRPSNLLAFARIVPIRMIIISKITTPRD
;
A
#
# COMPACT_ATOMS: atom_id res chain seq x y z
N MET A 1 2.01 -24.67 11.41
CA MET A 1 2.49 -23.34 11.00
C MET A 1 1.34 -22.36 11.21
N ALA A 2 1.62 -21.11 11.59
CA ALA A 2 0.56 -20.14 11.91
C ALA A 2 -0.13 -19.52 10.68
N GLY A 3 0.39 -19.72 9.48
CA GLY A 3 -0.14 -19.21 8.22
C GLY A 3 0.81 -18.24 7.52
N LEU A 4 0.33 -17.62 6.44
CA LEU A 4 1.08 -16.65 5.63
C LEU A 4 0.57 -15.23 5.87
N ALA A 5 1.47 -14.29 6.13
CA ALA A 5 1.19 -12.87 6.23
C ALA A 5 1.89 -12.09 5.09
N VAL A 6 1.15 -11.22 4.41
CA VAL A 6 1.66 -10.35 3.34
C VAL A 6 1.58 -8.90 3.81
N PHE A 7 2.73 -8.23 3.86
CA PHE A 7 2.89 -6.87 4.35
C PHE A 7 2.99 -5.88 3.18
N ILE A 8 2.10 -4.89 3.13
CA ILE A 8 1.98 -3.94 2.03
C ILE A 8 2.31 -2.54 2.54
N HIS A 9 3.39 -1.95 2.04
CA HIS A 9 3.87 -0.63 2.47
C HIS A 9 3.05 0.52 1.87
N GLY A 10 3.26 1.73 2.40
CA GLY A 10 2.64 2.96 1.89
C GLY A 10 3.41 3.58 0.72
N MET A 11 2.88 4.73 0.22
CA MET A 11 3.37 5.43 -0.97
C MET A 11 4.86 5.76 -0.94
N TRP A 12 5.40 6.17 0.20
CA TRP A 12 6.82 6.55 0.34
C TRP A 12 7.66 5.51 1.05
N GLY A 13 7.14 4.27 1.15
CA GLY A 13 7.82 3.17 1.79
C GLY A 13 8.42 2.19 0.78
N THR A 14 9.22 1.30 1.32
CA THR A 14 9.73 0.10 0.66
C THR A 14 9.41 -1.11 1.54
N PRO A 15 9.62 -2.34 1.10
CA PRO A 15 9.46 -3.53 1.94
C PRO A 15 10.22 -3.48 3.27
N ASP A 16 11.28 -2.70 3.34
CA ASP A 16 12.14 -2.57 4.54
C ASP A 16 11.43 -2.00 5.77
N VAL A 17 10.36 -1.22 5.58
CA VAL A 17 9.57 -0.68 6.71
C VAL A 17 8.95 -1.81 7.55
N TRP A 18 8.83 -3.00 6.97
CA TRP A 18 8.24 -4.17 7.61
C TRP A 18 9.25 -5.12 8.25
N ARG A 19 10.54 -4.82 8.21
CA ARG A 19 11.61 -5.73 8.69
C ARG A 19 11.36 -6.25 10.10
N ASN A 20 11.07 -5.36 11.05
CA ASN A 20 10.84 -5.74 12.44
C ASN A 20 9.51 -6.48 12.64
N TRP A 21 8.47 -6.10 11.90
CA TRP A 21 7.16 -6.76 11.93
C TRP A 21 7.25 -8.19 11.40
N ARG A 22 7.99 -8.38 10.31
CA ARG A 22 8.24 -9.70 9.73
C ARG A 22 9.01 -10.57 10.71
N ALA A 23 10.13 -10.09 11.25
CA ALA A 23 10.92 -10.81 12.25
C ALA A 23 10.08 -11.24 13.47
N PHE A 24 9.19 -10.34 13.94
CA PHE A 24 8.27 -10.64 15.02
C PHE A 24 7.26 -11.75 14.66
N ALA A 25 6.69 -11.72 13.48
CA ALA A 25 5.74 -12.72 13.00
C ALA A 25 6.43 -14.07 12.75
N GLU A 26 7.60 -14.05 12.11
CA GLU A 26 8.41 -15.23 11.81
C GLU A 26 8.85 -15.95 13.10
N GLY A 27 9.22 -15.19 14.15
CA GLY A 27 9.51 -15.73 15.46
C GLY A 27 8.31 -16.42 16.15
N ARG A 28 7.10 -16.27 15.60
CA ARG A 28 5.86 -16.91 16.05
C ARG A 28 5.33 -17.97 15.08
N GLY A 29 6.17 -18.39 14.13
CA GLY A 29 5.86 -19.47 13.20
C GLY A 29 5.07 -19.05 11.97
N TRP A 30 4.90 -17.73 11.70
CA TRP A 30 4.29 -17.23 10.48
C TRP A 30 5.30 -17.27 9.32
N GLN A 31 4.83 -17.60 8.14
CA GLN A 31 5.54 -17.25 6.91
C GLN A 31 5.23 -15.80 6.57
N THR A 32 6.20 -15.05 6.04
CA THR A 32 5.99 -13.64 5.73
C THR A 32 6.46 -13.29 4.33
N MET A 33 5.73 -12.40 3.67
CA MET A 33 6.09 -11.75 2.43
C MET A 33 5.93 -10.22 2.59
N ALA A 34 6.80 -9.47 1.96
CA ALA A 34 6.66 -8.02 1.83
C ALA A 34 7.07 -7.63 0.42
N PRO A 35 6.15 -7.71 -0.56
CA PRO A 35 6.46 -7.35 -1.94
C PRO A 35 6.75 -5.86 -2.05
N ALA A 36 7.71 -5.48 -2.91
CA ALA A 36 7.82 -4.11 -3.36
C ALA A 36 6.64 -3.79 -4.27
N LEU A 37 5.98 -2.67 -4.02
CA LEU A 37 5.00 -2.15 -4.97
C LEU A 37 5.73 -1.69 -6.24
N ARG A 38 5.04 -1.69 -7.38
CA ARG A 38 5.58 -1.26 -8.67
C ARG A 38 6.28 0.09 -8.54
N HIS A 39 7.52 0.18 -9.01
CA HIS A 39 8.38 1.38 -8.94
C HIS A 39 8.77 1.85 -7.52
N HIS A 40 8.62 0.98 -6.50
CA HIS A 40 9.06 1.23 -5.13
C HIS A 40 10.29 0.40 -4.72
N ASP A 41 11.02 -0.11 -5.68
CA ASP A 41 12.30 -0.80 -5.53
C ASP A 41 13.50 0.16 -5.57
N ALA A 42 13.29 1.41 -6.03
CA ALA A 42 14.28 2.47 -6.00
C ALA A 42 14.30 3.19 -4.62
N PRO A 43 15.41 3.89 -4.29
CA PRO A 43 15.47 4.72 -3.09
C PRO A 43 14.32 5.73 -3.05
N PRO A 44 13.63 5.92 -1.90
CA PRO A 44 12.45 6.80 -1.80
C PRO A 44 12.70 8.27 -2.17
N LEU A 45 13.95 8.73 -2.13
CA LEU A 45 14.32 10.10 -2.49
C LEU A 45 14.62 10.27 -3.99
N GLU A 46 14.71 9.18 -4.74
CA GLU A 46 14.99 9.14 -6.17
C GLU A 46 13.94 8.29 -6.90
N PRO A 47 12.65 8.62 -6.79
CA PRO A 47 11.60 7.83 -7.41
C PRO A 47 11.70 7.89 -8.93
N PRO A 48 11.50 6.76 -9.63
CA PRO A 48 11.47 6.75 -11.09
C PRO A 48 10.28 7.56 -11.61
N PRO A 49 10.38 8.17 -12.80
CA PRO A 49 9.31 9.00 -13.39
C PRO A 49 7.98 8.27 -13.52
N GLU A 50 8.00 6.97 -13.76
CA GLU A 50 6.83 6.10 -13.92
C GLU A 50 5.97 6.02 -12.65
N LEU A 51 6.55 6.27 -11.48
CA LEU A 51 5.81 6.32 -10.22
C LEU A 51 4.69 7.35 -10.26
N GLY A 52 4.91 8.49 -10.94
CA GLY A 52 3.93 9.57 -11.07
C GLY A 52 2.71 9.21 -11.91
N THR A 53 2.78 8.17 -12.73
CA THR A 53 1.69 7.69 -13.61
C THR A 53 1.10 6.35 -13.16
N THR A 54 1.64 5.73 -12.12
CA THR A 54 1.15 4.47 -11.58
C THR A 54 -0.12 4.70 -10.78
N SER A 55 -1.20 4.05 -11.17
CA SER A 55 -2.48 4.15 -10.50
C SER A 55 -2.60 3.18 -9.30
N LEU A 56 -3.54 3.44 -8.40
CA LEU A 56 -3.92 2.49 -7.35
C LEU A 56 -4.36 1.15 -7.95
N GLY A 57 -5.04 1.19 -9.10
CA GLY A 57 -5.48 0.00 -9.82
C GLY A 57 -4.33 -0.89 -10.27
N ASP A 58 -3.21 -0.29 -10.68
CA ASP A 58 -2.02 -1.04 -11.07
C ASP A 58 -1.42 -1.82 -9.91
N TYR A 59 -1.27 -1.18 -8.74
CA TYR A 59 -0.80 -1.85 -7.52
C TYR A 59 -1.71 -3.00 -7.10
N VAL A 60 -3.03 -2.78 -7.16
CA VAL A 60 -4.00 -3.81 -6.81
C VAL A 60 -3.96 -4.96 -7.80
N ALA A 61 -3.79 -4.70 -9.11
CA ALA A 61 -3.69 -5.74 -10.12
C ALA A 61 -2.43 -6.61 -9.95
N ASP A 62 -1.29 -5.98 -9.65
CA ASP A 62 -0.04 -6.71 -9.41
C ASP A 62 -0.14 -7.63 -8.20
N LEU A 63 -0.72 -7.14 -7.09
CA LEU A 63 -0.89 -7.92 -5.88
C LEU A 63 -2.00 -8.97 -6.02
N ASP A 64 -3.08 -8.68 -6.75
CA ASP A 64 -4.12 -9.66 -7.10
C ASP A 64 -3.49 -10.90 -7.77
N ALA A 65 -2.65 -10.67 -8.80
CA ALA A 65 -1.96 -11.74 -9.49
C ALA A 65 -1.02 -12.53 -8.56
N GLN A 66 -0.27 -11.84 -7.70
CA GLN A 66 0.63 -12.49 -6.74
C GLN A 66 -0.14 -13.32 -5.71
N LEU A 67 -1.22 -12.79 -5.14
CA LEU A 67 -2.00 -13.48 -4.11
C LEU A 67 -2.75 -14.69 -4.66
N ARG A 68 -3.23 -14.64 -5.91
CA ARG A 68 -3.85 -15.79 -6.58
C ARG A 68 -2.89 -16.96 -6.82
N ALA A 69 -1.60 -16.68 -6.94
CA ALA A 69 -0.56 -17.70 -7.12
C ALA A 69 -0.16 -18.39 -5.81
N LEU A 70 -0.63 -17.90 -4.66
CA LEU A 70 -0.32 -18.48 -3.36
C LEU A 70 -1.15 -19.76 -3.11
N PRO A 71 -0.58 -20.74 -2.39
CA PRO A 71 -1.28 -21.99 -2.08
C PRO A 71 -2.48 -21.80 -1.13
N GLU A 72 -2.47 -20.72 -0.35
CA GLU A 72 -3.53 -20.37 0.60
C GLU A 72 -3.74 -18.85 0.64
N LYS A 73 -4.93 -18.42 1.07
CA LYS A 73 -5.21 -17.00 1.24
C LYS A 73 -4.45 -16.46 2.46
N PRO A 74 -3.59 -15.45 2.28
CA PRO A 74 -2.81 -14.88 3.37
C PRO A 74 -3.67 -13.97 4.28
N VAL A 75 -3.14 -13.64 5.45
CA VAL A 75 -3.49 -12.41 6.16
C VAL A 75 -2.75 -11.26 5.48
N VAL A 76 -3.46 -10.21 5.06
CA VAL A 76 -2.82 -9.01 4.49
C VAL A 76 -2.72 -7.92 5.56
N VAL A 77 -1.53 -7.33 5.69
CA VAL A 77 -1.25 -6.23 6.62
C VAL A 77 -0.81 -5.03 5.81
N GLY A 78 -1.54 -3.94 5.86
CA GLY A 78 -1.23 -2.76 5.04
C GLY A 78 -1.20 -1.46 5.82
N HIS A 79 -0.26 -0.58 5.48
CA HIS A 79 -0.13 0.75 6.08
C HIS A 79 -0.41 1.85 5.06
N SER A 80 -1.18 2.87 5.44
CA SER A 80 -1.49 4.03 4.60
C SER A 80 -2.10 3.60 3.24
N MET A 81 -1.49 3.93 2.10
CA MET A 81 -1.90 3.44 0.78
C MET A 81 -1.94 1.90 0.73
N GLY A 82 -0.95 1.22 1.33
CA GLY A 82 -0.96 -0.25 1.47
C GLY A 82 -2.16 -0.77 2.27
N GLY A 83 -2.66 0.00 3.22
CA GLY A 83 -3.88 -0.30 3.96
C GLY A 83 -5.13 -0.23 3.08
N LEU A 84 -5.23 0.76 2.19
CA LEU A 84 -6.30 0.84 1.21
C LEU A 84 -6.22 -0.31 0.20
N ILE A 85 -5.02 -0.65 -0.27
CA ILE A 85 -4.80 -1.81 -1.15
C ILE A 85 -5.23 -3.10 -0.44
N ALA A 86 -4.82 -3.32 0.81
CA ALA A 86 -5.21 -4.48 1.61
C ALA A 86 -6.75 -4.59 1.74
N LEU A 87 -7.44 -3.47 1.97
CA LEU A 87 -8.90 -3.43 2.00
C LEU A 87 -9.52 -3.90 0.67
N LEU A 88 -9.00 -3.42 -0.45
CA LEU A 88 -9.48 -3.80 -1.80
C LEU A 88 -9.22 -5.28 -2.11
N LEU A 89 -8.06 -5.83 -1.68
CA LEU A 89 -7.75 -7.25 -1.82
C LEU A 89 -8.67 -8.12 -0.96
N CYS A 90 -8.99 -7.70 0.27
CA CYS A 90 -9.99 -8.36 1.11
C CYS A 90 -11.37 -8.35 0.46
N ALA A 91 -11.80 -7.21 -0.07
CA ALA A 91 -13.09 -7.07 -0.76
C ALA A 91 -13.20 -7.99 -2.01
N ARG A 92 -12.08 -8.31 -2.65
CA ARG A 92 -11.99 -9.29 -3.74
C ARG A 92 -11.91 -10.76 -3.28
N GLY A 93 -11.92 -10.99 -1.98
CA GLY A 93 -11.82 -12.34 -1.40
C GLY A 93 -10.45 -13.00 -1.55
N LEU A 94 -9.37 -12.21 -1.71
CA LEU A 94 -8.00 -12.67 -1.94
C LEU A 94 -7.21 -12.87 -0.64
N ALA A 95 -7.76 -12.44 0.49
CA ALA A 95 -7.16 -12.58 1.81
C ALA A 95 -8.10 -13.29 2.76
N SER A 96 -7.55 -14.01 3.74
CA SER A 96 -8.27 -14.63 4.84
C SER A 96 -8.69 -13.61 5.91
N ALA A 97 -7.86 -12.58 6.10
CA ALA A 97 -8.12 -11.44 6.98
C ALA A 97 -7.28 -10.23 6.56
N GLY A 98 -7.68 -9.03 6.99
CA GLY A 98 -6.95 -7.79 6.76
C GLY A 98 -6.65 -7.04 8.04
N VAL A 99 -5.40 -6.57 8.19
CA VAL A 99 -4.97 -5.64 9.23
C VAL A 99 -4.64 -4.30 8.58
N LEU A 100 -5.43 -3.28 8.89
CA LEU A 100 -5.33 -1.97 8.25
C LEU A 100 -4.76 -0.96 9.23
N LEU A 101 -3.52 -0.54 9.01
CA LEU A 101 -2.83 0.43 9.85
C LEU A 101 -2.96 1.81 9.21
N THR A 102 -3.74 2.70 9.84
CA THR A 102 -3.99 4.05 9.34
C THR A 102 -4.20 4.10 7.82
N PRO A 103 -5.19 3.35 7.28
CA PRO A 103 -5.36 3.22 5.83
C PRO A 103 -5.68 4.56 5.20
N ALA A 104 -5.19 4.78 3.97
CA ALA A 104 -5.64 5.90 3.16
C ALA A 104 -7.15 5.78 2.92
N PRO A 105 -7.92 6.87 2.99
CA PRO A 105 -9.36 6.82 2.76
C PRO A 105 -9.66 6.48 1.29
N PRO A 106 -10.70 5.67 1.02
CA PRO A 106 -11.19 5.50 -0.34
C PRO A 106 -11.74 6.82 -0.90
N ALA A 107 -11.76 6.95 -2.23
CA ALA A 107 -12.14 8.20 -2.91
C ALA A 107 -13.53 8.74 -2.52
N SER A 108 -14.42 7.86 -2.07
CA SER A 108 -15.76 8.24 -1.57
C SER A 108 -15.76 8.88 -0.17
N VAL A 109 -14.65 8.79 0.55
CA VAL A 109 -14.50 9.35 1.91
C VAL A 109 -13.69 10.63 1.84
N ILE A 110 -14.34 11.78 1.96
CA ILE A 110 -13.69 13.08 1.97
C ILE A 110 -13.07 13.32 3.35
N ALA A 111 -11.79 12.99 3.51
CA ALA A 111 -11.02 13.22 4.75
C ALA A 111 -10.36 14.62 4.78
N LEU A 112 -11.01 15.64 4.22
CA LEU A 112 -10.49 17.01 4.10
C LEU A 112 -10.76 17.84 5.38
N ARG A 113 -10.20 17.41 6.52
CA ARG A 113 -10.12 18.30 7.68
C ARG A 113 -8.92 19.24 7.52
N PRO A 114 -9.03 20.54 7.92
CA PRO A 114 -7.92 21.49 7.85
C PRO A 114 -6.62 20.97 8.51
N SER A 115 -6.75 20.22 9.61
CA SER A 115 -5.63 19.57 10.29
C SER A 115 -4.90 18.55 9.40
N ASN A 116 -5.63 17.79 8.58
CA ASN A 116 -5.04 16.81 7.67
C ASN A 116 -4.32 17.51 6.51
N LEU A 117 -4.92 18.58 5.97
CA LEU A 117 -4.28 19.41 4.94
C LEU A 117 -2.98 20.04 5.44
N LEU A 118 -2.94 20.51 6.68
CA LEU A 118 -1.74 21.09 7.29
C LEU A 118 -0.64 20.02 7.51
N ALA A 119 -1.01 18.82 7.93
CA ALA A 119 -0.08 17.72 8.10
C ALA A 119 0.52 17.27 6.75
N PHE A 120 -0.33 17.14 5.71
CA PHE A 120 0.13 16.81 4.37
C PHE A 120 1.01 17.91 3.75
N ALA A 121 0.66 19.19 3.94
CA ALA A 121 1.44 20.31 3.42
C ALA A 121 2.87 20.38 3.99
N ARG A 122 3.10 19.81 5.17
CA ARG A 122 4.44 19.72 5.77
C ARG A 122 5.27 18.55 5.27
N ILE A 123 4.63 17.49 4.75
CA ILE A 123 5.27 16.25 4.35
C ILE A 123 5.45 16.19 2.82
N VAL A 124 4.52 16.79 2.07
CA VAL A 124 4.50 16.75 0.61
C VAL A 124 4.86 18.11 0.05
N PRO A 125 5.97 18.23 -0.71
CA PRO A 125 6.26 19.47 -1.43
C PRO A 125 5.07 19.86 -2.33
N ILE A 126 4.69 21.11 -2.35
CA ILE A 126 3.53 21.67 -3.10
C ILE A 126 3.50 21.20 -4.57
N ARG A 127 4.64 20.89 -5.17
CA ARG A 127 4.74 20.34 -6.53
C ARG A 127 4.01 19.00 -6.73
N MET A 128 3.97 18.13 -5.74
CA MET A 128 3.29 16.82 -5.85
C MET A 128 1.76 16.94 -5.78
N ILE A 129 1.25 17.95 -5.09
CA ILE A 129 -0.21 18.19 -4.98
C ILE A 129 -0.80 18.66 -6.30
N ILE A 130 -0.03 19.36 -7.12
CA ILE A 130 -0.49 19.91 -8.42
C ILE A 130 -0.56 18.81 -9.49
N ILE A 131 0.34 17.84 -9.46
CA ILE A 131 0.38 16.75 -10.46
C ILE A 131 -0.83 15.80 -10.31
N SER A 132 -1.31 15.55 -9.10
CA SER A 132 -2.48 14.70 -8.88
C SER A 132 -3.81 15.29 -9.37
N LYS A 133 -3.88 16.60 -9.64
CA LYS A 133 -5.08 17.27 -10.16
C LYS A 133 -5.18 17.32 -11.68
N ILE A 134 -4.09 16.99 -12.40
CA ILE A 134 -4.04 17.16 -13.87
C ILE A 134 -4.40 15.85 -14.62
N THR A 135 -4.46 14.72 -13.94
CA THR A 135 -4.68 13.41 -14.54
C THR A 135 -6.06 12.79 -14.29
N THR A 136 -7.09 13.57 -14.04
CA THR A 136 -8.46 13.05 -14.18
C THR A 136 -8.90 13.25 -15.63
N PRO A 137 -9.11 12.19 -16.42
CA PRO A 137 -9.80 12.32 -17.69
C PRO A 137 -11.20 12.88 -17.43
N ARG A 138 -11.57 13.92 -18.17
CA ARG A 138 -12.98 14.32 -18.28
C ARG A 138 -13.61 13.38 -19.29
N ASP A 139 -14.52 12.58 -18.81
CA ASP A 139 -15.58 12.03 -19.66
C ASP A 139 -16.66 13.09 -19.89
#